data_1ef374838fe3fd1abe71151771659444
#
_entry.id   1ef374838fe3fd1abe71151771659444
#
_cell.length_a   1.000
_cell.length_b   1.000
_cell.length_c   1.000
_cell.angle_alpha   90.00
_cell.angle_beta   90.00
_cell.angle_gamma   90.00
#
_symmetry.space_group_name_H-M   'P 1'
#
loop_
_entity.id
_entity.type
_entity.pdbx_description
1 polymer ?
#
loop_
_entity_poly.entity_id
_entity_poly.type
_entity_poly.pdbx_seq_one_letter_code
_entity_poly.pdbx_strand_id
1 'polypeptide(L)'
;MPVENGLIVLADVSGYTEFIATTELDHSREILGELLGTLCECAPGSLTIAQIEGDAVFWLSDQETPALVALLKDKFVEFHRRLRFMTLATTCPCRACASVGSLTLKFVVHRGSYVRQRVAGSDHFVGIDLVLAHRLLKNTVPSHEYILLTDAALASVTADGTVRHEETIEHIGTIPCAYIELSDMRCAALAERTEHLAPGDAQAATVRTFPASVERVRDAMRDEGAAGPRGAHYQLLEDPPTPVGGAAAGSRIPGGDPTHELTRDGARGSVLGQEIHCHHDGQIEVMRLIKSERDQHGSVATTHLIGAHRSVYLTQILSESPTGSRIEARLASEPVGDPASQLPPSFLAIVEEHLDRIAAAVAGAGEA
;
A
#
# COMPACT_ATOMS: atom_id res chain seq x y z
N MET A 1 9.92 -35.54 23.41
CA MET A 1 10.20 -34.46 22.44
C MET A 1 11.05 -33.41 23.15
N PRO A 2 12.03 -32.80 22.52
CA PRO A 2 12.83 -31.77 23.16
C PRO A 2 11.97 -30.53 23.44
N VAL A 3 12.30 -29.84 24.55
CA VAL A 3 11.78 -28.50 24.82
C VAL A 3 12.57 -27.54 23.93
N GLU A 4 11.85 -26.75 23.16
CA GLU A 4 12.40 -25.66 22.34
C GLU A 4 12.27 -24.36 23.13
N ASN A 5 13.17 -23.40 22.86
CA ASN A 5 13.12 -22.07 23.47
C ASN A 5 13.34 -21.03 22.35
N GLY A 6 12.46 -20.07 22.25
CA GLY A 6 12.53 -19.10 21.16
C GLY A 6 11.61 -17.90 21.33
N LEU A 7 11.56 -17.08 20.30
CA LEU A 7 10.62 -15.98 20.22
C LEU A 7 9.25 -16.51 19.74
N ILE A 8 8.23 -16.08 20.42
CA ILE A 8 6.80 -16.30 20.15
C ILE A 8 6.23 -14.96 19.72
N VAL A 9 5.80 -14.88 18.46
CA VAL A 9 5.32 -13.63 17.86
C VAL A 9 3.91 -13.84 17.35
N LEU A 10 2.99 -12.98 17.77
CA LEU A 10 1.60 -12.96 17.34
C LEU A 10 1.32 -11.63 16.66
N ALA A 11 0.78 -11.66 15.46
CA ALA A 11 0.18 -10.52 14.79
C ALA A 11 -1.33 -10.69 14.77
N ASP A 12 -2.07 -9.71 15.24
CA ASP A 12 -3.52 -9.78 15.42
C ASP A 12 -4.20 -8.56 14.79
N VAL A 13 -5.22 -8.81 13.95
CA VAL A 13 -5.95 -7.75 13.26
C VAL A 13 -6.95 -7.12 14.22
N SER A 14 -6.63 -5.92 14.70
CA SER A 14 -7.51 -5.16 15.59
C SER A 14 -8.74 -4.67 14.82
N GLY A 15 -9.93 -4.73 15.48
CA GLY A 15 -11.21 -4.39 14.87
C GLY A 15 -11.90 -5.57 14.14
N TYR A 16 -11.23 -6.72 13.99
CA TYR A 16 -11.75 -7.87 13.26
C TYR A 16 -13.10 -8.39 13.78
N THR A 17 -13.27 -8.53 15.09
CA THR A 17 -14.51 -9.06 15.68
C THR A 17 -15.71 -8.21 15.31
N GLU A 18 -15.59 -6.88 15.39
CA GLU A 18 -16.64 -5.94 14.99
C GLU A 18 -16.87 -5.99 13.48
N PHE A 19 -15.78 -6.03 12.72
CA PHE A 19 -15.83 -6.13 11.27
C PHE A 19 -16.64 -7.35 10.80
N ILE A 20 -16.33 -8.56 11.28
CA ILE A 20 -17.07 -9.79 10.92
C ILE A 20 -18.52 -9.77 11.43
N ALA A 21 -18.77 -9.21 12.62
CA ALA A 21 -20.11 -9.18 13.19
C ALA A 21 -21.08 -8.24 12.44
N THR A 22 -20.55 -7.26 11.71
CA THR A 22 -21.34 -6.20 11.08
C THR A 22 -21.33 -6.22 9.56
N THR A 23 -20.56 -7.11 8.93
CA THR A 23 -20.33 -7.14 7.49
C THR A 23 -20.75 -8.45 6.82
N GLU A 24 -20.79 -8.45 5.50
CA GLU A 24 -21.13 -9.60 4.67
C GLU A 24 -19.97 -10.61 4.67
N LEU A 25 -20.29 -11.87 4.96
CA LEU A 25 -19.30 -12.93 5.20
C LEU A 25 -18.39 -13.21 3.99
N ASP A 26 -18.93 -13.19 2.78
CA ASP A 26 -18.17 -13.55 1.58
C ASP A 26 -17.01 -12.58 1.35
N HIS A 27 -17.29 -11.28 1.32
CA HIS A 27 -16.26 -10.26 1.11
C HIS A 27 -15.34 -10.09 2.31
N SER A 28 -15.87 -10.21 3.53
CA SER A 28 -15.02 -10.14 4.74
C SER A 28 -14.02 -11.29 4.79
N ARG A 29 -14.39 -12.49 4.32
CA ARG A 29 -13.48 -13.63 4.19
C ARG A 29 -12.36 -13.35 3.17
N GLU A 30 -12.70 -12.78 2.01
CA GLU A 30 -11.71 -12.43 0.98
C GLU A 30 -10.75 -11.36 1.48
N ILE A 31 -11.27 -10.30 2.09
CA ILE A 31 -10.48 -9.22 2.70
C ILE A 31 -9.51 -9.76 3.74
N LEU A 32 -10.00 -10.58 4.66
CA LEU A 32 -9.15 -11.17 5.69
C LEU A 32 -8.09 -12.09 5.10
N GLY A 33 -8.48 -12.95 4.14
CA GLY A 33 -7.56 -13.86 3.47
C GLY A 33 -6.39 -13.13 2.82
N GLU A 34 -6.67 -12.00 2.20
CA GLU A 34 -5.66 -11.15 1.57
C GLU A 34 -4.74 -10.44 2.58
N LEU A 35 -5.30 -9.92 3.67
CA LEU A 35 -4.52 -9.28 4.74
C LEU A 35 -3.62 -10.28 5.46
N LEU A 36 -4.13 -11.46 5.79
CA LEU A 36 -3.33 -12.54 6.38
C LEU A 36 -2.26 -13.03 5.40
N GLY A 37 -2.59 -13.11 4.09
CA GLY A 37 -1.63 -13.41 3.04
C GLY A 37 -0.46 -12.43 3.05
N THR A 38 -0.74 -11.12 3.11
CA THR A 38 0.29 -10.06 3.21
C THR A 38 1.21 -10.26 4.43
N LEU A 39 0.65 -10.64 5.58
CA LEU A 39 1.44 -10.93 6.78
C LEU A 39 2.31 -12.19 6.62
N CYS A 40 1.82 -13.19 5.90
CA CYS A 40 2.52 -14.45 5.67
C CYS A 40 3.60 -14.35 4.57
N GLU A 41 3.41 -13.47 3.59
CA GLU A 41 4.39 -13.22 2.55
C GLU A 41 5.67 -12.64 3.15
N CYS A 42 6.81 -13.13 2.66
CA CYS A 42 8.13 -12.63 3.09
C CYS A 42 8.34 -12.66 4.62
N ALA A 43 7.82 -13.70 5.30
CA ALA A 43 8.27 -13.95 6.67
C ALA A 43 9.81 -14.06 6.60
N PRO A 44 10.57 -13.24 7.34
CA PRO A 44 12.01 -13.27 7.25
C PRO A 44 12.50 -14.65 7.64
N GLY A 45 13.61 -15.07 7.07
CA GLY A 45 14.13 -16.42 7.21
C GLY A 45 14.40 -16.93 8.64
N SER A 46 14.18 -16.07 9.65
CA SER A 46 14.26 -16.44 11.08
C SER A 46 12.88 -16.72 11.71
N LEU A 47 11.75 -16.33 11.06
CA LEU A 47 10.39 -16.58 11.56
C LEU A 47 9.73 -17.70 10.75
N THR A 48 9.20 -18.69 11.44
CA THR A 48 8.41 -19.77 10.84
C THR A 48 6.94 -19.58 11.22
N ILE A 49 6.03 -19.63 10.25
CA ILE A 49 4.60 -19.64 10.52
C ILE A 49 4.28 -20.94 11.25
N ALA A 50 3.86 -20.82 12.49
CA ALA A 50 3.44 -21.95 13.30
C ALA A 50 1.96 -22.28 13.07
N GLN A 51 1.11 -21.24 13.00
CA GLN A 51 -0.33 -21.38 12.83
C GLN A 51 -0.97 -20.07 12.39
N ILE A 52 -2.13 -20.15 11.74
CA ILE A 52 -3.04 -19.03 11.52
C ILE A 52 -4.32 -19.33 12.29
N GLU A 53 -4.72 -18.43 13.18
CA GLU A 53 -5.85 -18.59 14.09
C GLU A 53 -6.83 -17.42 13.93
N GLY A 54 -7.90 -17.64 13.14
CA GLY A 54 -8.89 -16.58 12.89
C GLY A 54 -8.28 -15.39 12.17
N ASP A 55 -8.09 -14.30 12.87
CA ASP A 55 -7.50 -13.03 12.41
C ASP A 55 -6.04 -12.84 12.86
N ALA A 56 -5.42 -13.87 13.44
CA ALA A 56 -4.06 -13.80 13.94
C ALA A 56 -3.11 -14.72 13.19
N VAL A 57 -1.88 -14.25 12.95
CA VAL A 57 -0.76 -15.06 12.47
C VAL A 57 0.20 -15.29 13.64
N PHE A 58 0.53 -16.54 13.84
CA PHE A 58 1.45 -16.99 14.88
C PHE A 58 2.76 -17.45 14.26
N TRP A 59 3.87 -16.80 14.63
CA TRP A 59 5.23 -17.18 14.24
C TRP A 59 6.05 -17.63 15.43
N LEU A 60 6.99 -18.52 15.15
CA LEU A 60 8.04 -18.94 16.06
C LEU A 60 9.41 -18.68 15.45
N SER A 61 10.40 -18.38 16.29
CA SER A 61 11.80 -18.33 15.93
C SER A 61 12.64 -18.99 17.01
N ASP A 62 13.42 -19.97 16.63
CA ASP A 62 14.43 -20.61 17.48
C ASP A 62 15.78 -19.88 17.47
N GLN A 63 15.90 -18.85 16.63
CA GLN A 63 17.10 -18.05 16.46
C GLN A 63 16.97 -16.69 17.15
N GLU A 64 18.10 -16.11 17.52
CA GLU A 64 18.13 -14.71 17.92
C GLU A 64 17.85 -13.81 16.72
N THR A 65 16.88 -12.93 16.87
CA THR A 65 16.46 -12.00 15.82
C THR A 65 16.51 -10.57 16.37
N PRO A 66 17.70 -9.97 16.54
CA PRO A 66 17.83 -8.62 17.11
C PRO A 66 17.02 -7.56 16.33
N ALA A 67 16.89 -7.73 15.02
CA ALA A 67 16.14 -6.83 14.13
C ALA A 67 14.62 -7.09 14.09
N LEU A 68 14.08 -7.96 14.97
CA LEU A 68 12.66 -8.33 14.94
C LEU A 68 11.72 -7.13 14.97
N VAL A 69 12.00 -6.14 15.83
CA VAL A 69 11.14 -4.95 15.96
C VAL A 69 11.11 -4.14 14.65
N ALA A 70 12.25 -3.95 14.00
CA ALA A 70 12.30 -3.28 12.69
C ALA A 70 11.44 -4.01 11.66
N LEU A 71 11.58 -5.31 11.61
CA LEU A 71 10.80 -6.17 10.75
C LEU A 71 9.29 -6.10 11.00
N LEU A 72 8.85 -6.12 12.26
CA LEU A 72 7.42 -6.00 12.59
C LEU A 72 6.88 -4.60 12.21
N LYS A 73 7.72 -3.57 12.32
CA LYS A 73 7.40 -2.23 11.82
C LYS A 73 7.21 -2.21 10.29
N ASP A 74 8.06 -2.89 9.54
CA ASP A 74 7.94 -3.01 8.08
C ASP A 74 6.64 -3.76 7.71
N LYS A 75 6.33 -4.86 8.40
CA LYS A 75 5.08 -5.60 8.22
C LYS A 75 3.84 -4.77 8.57
N PHE A 76 3.91 -3.94 9.60
CA PHE A 76 2.84 -3.01 9.95
C PHE A 76 2.58 -2.00 8.82
N VAL A 77 3.63 -1.43 8.25
CA VAL A 77 3.53 -0.49 7.11
C VAL A 77 2.96 -1.19 5.87
N GLU A 78 3.46 -2.38 5.54
CA GLU A 78 2.98 -3.19 4.42
C GLU A 78 1.50 -3.51 4.54
N PHE A 79 1.05 -3.95 5.71
CA PHE A 79 -0.35 -4.22 6.03
C PHE A 79 -1.24 -2.99 5.79
N HIS A 80 -0.83 -1.82 6.27
CA HIS A 80 -1.61 -0.59 6.10
C HIS A 80 -1.60 -0.05 4.66
N ARG A 81 -0.51 -0.24 3.92
CA ARG A 81 -0.49 0.04 2.47
C ARG A 81 -1.45 -0.87 1.72
N ARG A 82 -1.51 -2.14 2.09
CA ARG A 82 -2.47 -3.08 1.51
C ARG A 82 -3.91 -2.67 1.83
N LEU A 83 -4.20 -2.31 3.07
CA LEU A 83 -5.51 -1.78 3.46
C LEU A 83 -5.89 -0.53 2.64
N ARG A 84 -4.96 0.42 2.47
CA ARG A 84 -5.20 1.61 1.65
C ARG A 84 -5.53 1.24 0.21
N PHE A 85 -4.75 0.34 -0.38
CA PHE A 85 -5.01 -0.14 -1.74
C PHE A 85 -6.41 -0.78 -1.85
N MET A 86 -6.77 -1.67 -0.95
CA MET A 86 -8.08 -2.32 -0.94
C MET A 86 -9.22 -1.30 -0.80
N THR A 87 -9.06 -0.31 0.08
CA THR A 87 -10.03 0.78 0.27
C THR A 87 -10.24 1.60 -1.01
N LEU A 88 -9.15 1.89 -1.74
CA LEU A 88 -9.18 2.70 -2.97
C LEU A 88 -9.62 1.87 -4.20
N ALA A 89 -9.18 0.62 -4.29
CA ALA A 89 -9.45 -0.24 -5.44
C ALA A 89 -10.89 -0.81 -5.44
N THR A 90 -11.56 -0.82 -4.29
CA THR A 90 -12.90 -1.41 -4.21
C THR A 90 -13.98 -0.49 -4.75
N THR A 91 -14.84 -1.02 -5.61
CA THR A 91 -16.05 -0.35 -6.12
C THR A 91 -17.33 -0.93 -5.51
N CYS A 92 -17.21 -1.98 -4.69
CA CYS A 92 -18.31 -2.65 -4.04
C CYS A 92 -18.91 -1.78 -2.91
N PRO A 93 -20.25 -1.55 -2.88
CA PRO A 93 -20.87 -0.73 -1.84
C PRO A 93 -21.25 -1.50 -0.58
N CYS A 94 -20.83 -2.78 -0.44
CA CYS A 94 -21.15 -3.58 0.74
C CYS A 94 -20.45 -3.05 2.00
N ARG A 95 -20.96 -3.43 3.17
CA ARG A 95 -20.40 -2.93 4.43
C ARG A 95 -18.98 -3.40 4.67
N ALA A 96 -18.64 -4.63 4.28
CA ALA A 96 -17.28 -5.15 4.39
C ALA A 96 -16.29 -4.25 3.64
N CYS A 97 -16.54 -3.99 2.36
CA CYS A 97 -15.67 -3.14 1.54
C CYS A 97 -15.62 -1.69 2.04
N ALA A 98 -16.73 -1.14 2.53
CA ALA A 98 -16.78 0.23 3.05
C ALA A 98 -16.04 0.40 4.38
N SER A 99 -15.90 -0.67 5.19
CA SER A 99 -15.29 -0.62 6.52
C SER A 99 -13.88 -1.21 6.60
N VAL A 100 -13.32 -1.71 5.50
CA VAL A 100 -11.99 -2.33 5.48
C VAL A 100 -10.91 -1.41 6.06
N GLY A 101 -10.98 -0.11 5.81
CA GLY A 101 -10.05 0.89 6.32
C GLY A 101 -10.07 1.09 7.84
N SER A 102 -11.04 0.53 8.57
CA SER A 102 -11.11 0.58 10.04
C SER A 102 -10.26 -0.50 10.72
N LEU A 103 -9.82 -1.50 9.98
CA LEU A 103 -8.94 -2.54 10.48
C LEU A 103 -7.54 -1.98 10.74
N THR A 104 -6.87 -2.53 11.75
CA THR A 104 -5.47 -2.20 12.03
C THR A 104 -4.75 -3.42 12.60
N LEU A 105 -3.47 -3.29 12.93
CA LEU A 105 -2.60 -4.40 13.30
C LEU A 105 -1.88 -4.12 14.61
N LYS A 106 -1.78 -5.12 15.46
CA LYS A 106 -0.95 -5.11 16.66
C LYS A 106 -0.12 -6.38 16.75
N PHE A 107 0.96 -6.31 17.50
CA PHE A 107 1.86 -7.45 17.73
C PHE A 107 2.07 -7.70 19.20
N VAL A 108 2.23 -8.97 19.55
CA VAL A 108 2.71 -9.43 20.86
C VAL A 108 3.96 -10.27 20.65
N VAL A 109 5.00 -9.97 21.41
CA VAL A 109 6.29 -10.68 21.35
C VAL A 109 6.65 -11.17 22.75
N HIS A 110 6.84 -12.46 22.87
CA HIS A 110 7.31 -13.12 24.08
C HIS A 110 8.50 -14.03 23.77
N ARG A 111 9.40 -14.22 24.72
CA ARG A 111 10.43 -15.26 24.66
C ARG A 111 10.15 -16.30 25.71
N GLY A 112 10.02 -17.56 25.29
CA GLY A 112 9.68 -18.63 26.20
C GLY A 112 9.95 -20.02 25.62
N SER A 113 9.50 -21.03 26.36
CA SER A 113 9.68 -22.44 26.06
C SER A 113 8.39 -23.07 25.54
N TYR A 114 8.53 -23.95 24.56
CA TYR A 114 7.42 -24.71 23.99
C TYR A 114 7.87 -26.11 23.55
N VAL A 115 6.91 -26.96 23.32
CA VAL A 115 7.13 -28.29 22.76
C VAL A 115 6.36 -28.41 21.47
N ARG A 116 7.04 -28.82 20.42
CA ARG A 116 6.42 -29.21 19.14
C ARG A 116 6.00 -30.67 19.21
N GLN A 117 4.74 -30.95 18.95
CA GLN A 117 4.21 -32.30 18.85
C GLN A 117 3.41 -32.47 17.55
N ARG A 118 3.40 -33.68 17.01
CA ARG A 118 2.64 -33.99 15.82
C ARG A 118 1.31 -34.66 16.20
N VAL A 119 0.20 -34.05 15.82
CA VAL A 119 -1.17 -34.55 16.08
C VAL A 119 -1.91 -34.61 14.76
N ALA A 120 -2.43 -35.78 14.41
CA ALA A 120 -3.18 -36.02 13.17
C ALA A 120 -2.47 -35.51 11.89
N GLY A 121 -1.15 -35.58 11.86
CA GLY A 121 -0.33 -35.16 10.71
C GLY A 121 0.08 -33.69 10.68
N SER A 122 -0.43 -32.87 11.58
CA SER A 122 -0.09 -31.43 11.70
C SER A 122 0.79 -31.18 12.92
N ASP A 123 1.66 -30.18 12.82
CA ASP A 123 2.46 -29.72 13.96
C ASP A 123 1.58 -28.89 14.91
N HIS A 124 1.66 -29.21 16.18
CA HIS A 124 1.04 -28.47 17.28
C HIS A 124 2.08 -28.05 18.28
N PHE A 125 1.91 -26.88 18.85
CA PHE A 125 2.82 -26.29 19.83
C PHE A 125 2.13 -26.19 21.18
N VAL A 126 2.81 -26.59 22.25
CA VAL A 126 2.26 -26.62 23.61
C VAL A 126 3.27 -26.03 24.59
N GLY A 127 2.81 -25.17 25.49
CA GLY A 127 3.64 -24.57 26.52
C GLY A 127 2.91 -23.47 27.26
N ILE A 128 3.29 -23.20 28.50
CA ILE A 128 2.71 -22.11 29.29
C ILE A 128 3.02 -20.74 28.67
N ASP A 129 4.20 -20.60 28.04
CA ASP A 129 4.63 -19.37 27.40
C ASP A 129 3.82 -19.07 26.12
N LEU A 130 3.34 -20.10 25.43
CA LEU A 130 2.37 -19.92 24.33
C LEU A 130 1.02 -19.42 24.85
N VAL A 131 0.54 -20.02 25.95
CA VAL A 131 -0.71 -19.57 26.59
C VAL A 131 -0.58 -18.12 27.05
N LEU A 132 0.58 -17.75 27.61
CA LEU A 132 0.87 -16.38 28.02
C LEU A 132 0.82 -15.42 26.82
N ALA A 133 1.50 -15.73 25.73
CA ALA A 133 1.53 -14.89 24.53
C ALA A 133 0.12 -14.67 23.96
N HIS A 134 -0.70 -15.73 23.85
CA HIS A 134 -2.09 -15.61 23.39
C HIS A 134 -2.97 -14.79 24.35
N ARG A 135 -2.77 -14.91 25.66
CA ARG A 135 -3.52 -14.10 26.64
C ARG A 135 -3.13 -12.62 26.57
N LEU A 136 -1.88 -12.32 26.27
CA LEU A 136 -1.39 -10.96 26.05
C LEU A 136 -2.01 -10.26 24.83
N LEU A 137 -2.69 -10.95 23.91
CA LEU A 137 -3.51 -10.31 22.87
C LEU A 137 -4.68 -9.50 23.46
N LYS A 138 -5.16 -9.90 24.67
CA LYS A 138 -6.20 -9.19 25.42
C LYS A 138 -5.55 -8.40 26.55
N ASN A 139 -4.83 -7.35 26.23
CA ASN A 139 -4.08 -6.51 27.15
C ASN A 139 -4.75 -5.15 27.37
N THR A 140 -4.17 -4.33 28.22
CA THR A 140 -4.66 -3.00 28.62
C THR A 140 -3.85 -1.85 28.04
N VAL A 141 -3.01 -2.10 27.02
CA VAL A 141 -2.29 -1.04 26.28
C VAL A 141 -3.31 -0.05 25.70
N PRO A 142 -3.17 1.27 25.94
CA PRO A 142 -4.15 2.27 25.52
C PRO A 142 -4.04 2.62 24.02
N SER A 143 -3.86 1.61 23.18
CA SER A 143 -3.74 1.73 21.72
C SER A 143 -4.26 0.45 21.06
N HIS A 144 -4.50 0.53 19.75
CA HIS A 144 -4.83 -0.60 18.89
C HIS A 144 -3.71 -0.90 17.88
N GLU A 145 -2.61 -0.13 17.91
CA GLU A 145 -1.51 -0.14 16.95
C GLU A 145 -0.17 -0.12 17.67
N TYR A 146 0.32 -1.29 18.07
CA TYR A 146 1.52 -1.38 18.89
C TYR A 146 2.26 -2.70 18.72
N ILE A 147 3.51 -2.71 19.18
CA ILE A 147 4.27 -3.94 19.44
C ILE A 147 4.42 -4.04 20.96
N LEU A 148 3.76 -5.03 21.59
CA LEU A 148 3.92 -5.35 23.01
C LEU A 148 5.01 -6.40 23.16
N LEU A 149 6.03 -6.12 23.98
CA LEU A 149 7.14 -7.01 24.24
C LEU A 149 7.20 -7.32 25.76
N THR A 150 7.25 -8.58 26.13
CA THR A 150 7.57 -8.95 27.51
C THR A 150 9.04 -8.67 27.82
N ASP A 151 9.41 -8.50 29.09
CA ASP A 151 10.81 -8.31 29.47
C ASP A 151 11.71 -9.47 29.00
N ALA A 152 11.18 -10.69 28.94
CA ALA A 152 11.87 -11.83 28.38
C ALA A 152 12.20 -11.66 26.87
N ALA A 153 11.30 -11.03 26.11
CA ALA A 153 11.55 -10.72 24.71
C ALA A 153 12.53 -9.54 24.55
N LEU A 154 12.37 -8.48 25.36
CA LEU A 154 13.24 -7.30 25.34
C LEU A 154 14.71 -7.63 25.54
N ALA A 155 15.02 -8.68 26.30
CA ALA A 155 16.40 -9.14 26.52
C ALA A 155 17.07 -9.68 25.26
N SER A 156 16.32 -9.98 24.17
CA SER A 156 16.82 -10.65 22.96
C SER A 156 16.57 -9.88 21.65
N VAL A 157 15.96 -8.69 21.71
CA VAL A 157 15.68 -7.86 20.55
C VAL A 157 16.15 -6.42 20.78
N THR A 158 16.45 -5.70 19.69
CA THR A 158 16.70 -4.26 19.74
C THR A 158 15.37 -3.52 19.65
N ALA A 159 15.03 -2.72 20.65
CA ALA A 159 13.77 -2.02 20.76
C ALA A 159 13.96 -0.61 21.32
N ASP A 160 13.79 0.40 20.45
CA ASP A 160 13.84 1.81 20.83
C ASP A 160 12.42 2.39 20.93
N GLY A 161 12.27 3.43 21.76
CA GLY A 161 11.00 4.15 21.94
C GLY A 161 9.94 3.35 22.71
N THR A 162 10.39 2.45 23.59
CA THR A 162 9.49 1.63 24.41
C THR A 162 8.89 2.41 25.59
N VAL A 163 7.61 2.17 25.85
CA VAL A 163 6.89 2.65 27.04
C VAL A 163 6.67 1.47 28.00
N ARG A 164 7.09 1.61 29.24
CA ARG A 164 6.91 0.55 30.26
C ARG A 164 5.44 0.30 30.53
N HIS A 165 5.11 -0.96 30.69
CA HIS A 165 3.76 -1.45 30.89
C HIS A 165 3.78 -2.75 31.73
N GLU A 166 2.66 -3.07 32.38
CA GLU A 166 2.49 -4.31 33.12
C GLU A 166 1.11 -4.90 32.83
N GLU A 167 1.05 -6.21 32.62
CA GLU A 167 -0.21 -6.92 32.46
C GLU A 167 -0.40 -7.93 33.58
N THR A 168 -1.58 -7.98 34.16
CA THR A 168 -1.94 -9.01 35.14
C THR A 168 -2.84 -10.04 34.50
N ILE A 169 -2.33 -11.26 34.39
CA ILE A 169 -3.03 -12.37 33.76
C ILE A 169 -3.45 -13.37 34.84
N GLU A 170 -4.74 -13.67 34.85
CA GLU A 170 -5.32 -14.63 35.80
C GLU A 170 -4.60 -16.00 35.73
N HIS A 171 -4.23 -16.55 36.85
CA HIS A 171 -3.48 -17.80 37.07
C HIS A 171 -2.01 -17.78 36.58
N ILE A 172 -1.51 -16.68 36.02
CA ILE A 172 -0.10 -16.54 35.62
C ILE A 172 0.61 -15.48 36.46
N GLY A 173 -0.07 -14.39 36.80
CA GLY A 173 0.47 -13.30 37.58
C GLY A 173 0.74 -12.04 36.78
N THR A 174 1.53 -11.13 37.36
CA THR A 174 1.90 -9.86 36.72
C THR A 174 3.11 -10.07 35.84
N ILE A 175 2.97 -9.67 34.59
CA ILE A 175 3.97 -9.78 33.52
C ILE A 175 4.54 -8.40 33.21
N PRO A 176 5.80 -8.14 33.51
CA PRO A 176 6.45 -6.90 33.11
C PRO A 176 6.69 -6.91 31.60
N CYS A 177 6.30 -5.82 30.96
CA CYS A 177 6.43 -5.61 29.51
C CYS A 177 6.68 -4.14 29.17
N ALA A 178 6.85 -3.90 27.91
CA ALA A 178 6.85 -2.57 27.33
C ALA A 178 6.20 -2.62 25.94
N TYR A 179 5.66 -1.52 25.49
CA TYR A 179 5.10 -1.43 24.14
C TYR A 179 5.73 -0.28 23.33
N ILE A 180 5.67 -0.41 22.03
CA ILE A 180 6.04 0.60 21.04
C ILE A 180 4.76 0.99 20.32
N GLU A 181 4.40 2.26 20.35
CA GLU A 181 3.26 2.82 19.62
C GLU A 181 3.58 2.91 18.13
N LEU A 182 2.62 2.57 17.26
CA LEU A 182 2.79 2.54 15.81
C LEU A 182 1.86 3.48 15.03
N SER A 183 0.93 4.16 15.69
CA SER A 183 -0.06 5.03 15.02
C SER A 183 0.58 6.16 14.21
N ASP A 184 1.64 6.80 14.75
CA ASP A 184 2.39 7.82 14.02
C ASP A 184 3.07 7.24 12.77
N MET A 185 3.54 6.00 12.85
CA MET A 185 4.14 5.29 11.72
C MET A 185 3.10 5.01 10.63
N ARG A 186 1.87 4.62 10.99
CA ARG A 186 0.77 4.50 10.04
C ARG A 186 0.49 5.82 9.34
N CYS A 187 0.36 6.90 10.11
CA CYS A 187 0.13 8.23 9.55
C CYS A 187 1.23 8.63 8.56
N ALA A 188 2.49 8.40 8.92
CA ALA A 188 3.62 8.70 8.04
C ALA A 188 3.65 7.81 6.78
N ALA A 189 3.36 6.51 6.93
CA ALA A 189 3.36 5.55 5.82
C ALA A 189 2.21 5.77 4.82
N LEU A 190 1.09 6.33 5.28
CA LEU A 190 -0.08 6.63 4.45
C LEU A 190 -0.14 8.09 4.00
N ALA A 191 0.79 8.95 4.46
CA ALA A 191 0.86 10.34 4.05
C ALA A 191 1.14 10.43 2.55
N GLU A 192 0.20 11.01 1.82
CA GLU A 192 0.33 11.21 0.39
C GLU A 192 1.19 12.46 0.10
N ARG A 193 2.05 12.35 -0.90
CA ARG A 193 2.85 13.49 -1.35
C ARG A 193 1.91 14.57 -1.93
N THR A 194 2.18 15.81 -1.59
CA THR A 194 1.42 16.97 -2.09
C THR A 194 2.21 17.81 -3.09
N GLU A 195 3.50 17.50 -3.31
CA GLU A 195 4.39 18.26 -4.16
C GLU A 195 4.91 17.42 -5.32
N HIS A 196 5.33 18.10 -6.39
CA HIS A 196 6.00 17.45 -7.53
C HIS A 196 7.32 16.79 -7.09
N LEU A 197 7.71 15.71 -7.79
CA LEU A 197 9.02 15.09 -7.57
C LEU A 197 10.14 16.06 -8.00
N ALA A 198 10.98 16.45 -7.06
CA ALA A 198 12.21 17.16 -7.37
C ALA A 198 13.20 16.26 -8.12
N PRO A 199 14.15 16.79 -8.89
CA PRO A 199 15.16 15.97 -9.57
C PRO A 199 15.95 15.06 -8.62
N GLY A 200 16.21 15.50 -7.39
CA GLY A 200 16.93 14.73 -6.37
C GLY A 200 16.10 13.60 -5.72
N ASP A 201 14.78 13.65 -5.83
CA ASP A 201 13.85 12.63 -5.30
C ASP A 201 13.61 11.50 -6.32
N ALA A 202 13.93 11.73 -7.60
CA ALA A 202 13.66 10.78 -8.66
C ALA A 202 14.64 9.61 -8.62
N GLN A 203 14.12 8.39 -8.60
CA GLN A 203 14.91 7.15 -8.75
C GLN A 203 15.16 6.81 -10.21
N ALA A 204 14.28 7.26 -11.11
CA ALA A 204 14.48 7.20 -12.55
C ALA A 204 13.88 8.44 -13.22
N ALA A 205 14.47 8.82 -14.34
CA ALA A 205 13.96 9.90 -15.17
C ALA A 205 14.24 9.62 -16.65
N THR A 206 13.34 10.07 -17.51
CA THR A 206 13.52 10.04 -18.97
C THR A 206 13.09 11.37 -19.57
N VAL A 207 13.67 11.71 -20.71
CA VAL A 207 13.37 12.96 -21.42
C VAL A 207 13.14 12.65 -22.90
N ARG A 208 12.04 13.16 -23.44
CA ARG A 208 11.74 13.09 -24.87
C ARG A 208 11.53 14.49 -25.45
N THR A 209 12.16 14.79 -26.59
CA THR A 209 11.94 16.02 -27.35
C THR A 209 11.03 15.78 -28.54
N PHE A 210 10.22 16.78 -28.86
CA PHE A 210 9.24 16.73 -29.93
C PHE A 210 9.43 17.95 -30.83
N PRO A 211 9.48 17.77 -32.18
CA PRO A 211 9.55 18.88 -33.14
C PRO A 211 8.16 19.52 -33.33
N ALA A 212 7.50 19.89 -32.22
CA ALA A 212 6.16 20.43 -32.20
C ALA A 212 5.98 21.38 -31.03
N SER A 213 4.99 22.27 -31.09
CA SER A 213 4.66 23.18 -30.01
C SER A 213 4.17 22.42 -28.77
N VAL A 214 4.27 23.06 -27.59
CA VAL A 214 3.72 22.57 -26.33
C VAL A 214 2.25 22.19 -26.44
N GLU A 215 1.45 23.01 -27.13
CA GLU A 215 0.02 22.79 -27.32
C GLU A 215 -0.27 21.51 -28.11
N ARG A 216 0.46 21.30 -29.23
CA ARG A 216 0.30 20.11 -30.06
C ARG A 216 0.71 18.84 -29.33
N VAL A 217 1.78 18.87 -28.54
CA VAL A 217 2.19 17.72 -27.72
C VAL A 217 1.18 17.47 -26.63
N ARG A 218 0.64 18.51 -26.01
CA ARG A 218 -0.43 18.40 -25.01
C ARG A 218 -1.70 17.75 -25.56
N ASP A 219 -2.10 18.11 -26.80
CA ASP A 219 -3.24 17.50 -27.47
C ASP A 219 -2.98 16.01 -27.76
N ALA A 220 -1.78 15.66 -28.24
CA ALA A 220 -1.39 14.27 -28.47
C ALA A 220 -1.36 13.46 -27.16
N MET A 221 -0.89 14.03 -26.05
CA MET A 221 -0.96 13.38 -24.74
C MET A 221 -2.41 13.11 -24.30
N ARG A 222 -3.32 14.03 -24.62
CA ARG A 222 -4.74 13.88 -24.32
C ARG A 222 -5.38 12.76 -25.16
N ASP A 223 -5.08 12.74 -26.46
CA ASP A 223 -5.62 11.75 -27.38
C ASP A 223 -5.09 10.34 -27.09
N GLU A 224 -3.80 10.21 -26.79
CA GLU A 224 -3.20 8.95 -26.35
C GLU A 224 -3.75 8.48 -25.00
N GLY A 225 -4.05 9.39 -24.09
CA GLY A 225 -4.75 9.10 -22.83
C GLY A 225 -6.14 8.50 -23.06
N ALA A 226 -6.81 8.87 -24.17
CA ALA A 226 -8.15 8.41 -24.51
C ALA A 226 -8.19 7.11 -25.35
N ALA A 227 -7.07 6.73 -25.99
CA ALA A 227 -7.08 5.80 -27.14
C ALA A 227 -6.78 4.32 -26.82
N GLY A 228 -6.46 3.90 -25.59
CA GLY A 228 -6.10 2.49 -25.40
C GLY A 228 -6.03 1.96 -23.99
N PRO A 229 -5.98 0.62 -23.84
CA PRO A 229 -5.96 -0.07 -22.55
C PRO A 229 -4.77 0.27 -21.65
N ARG A 230 -3.68 0.74 -22.23
CA ARG A 230 -2.52 1.29 -21.51
C ARG A 230 -2.49 2.82 -21.51
N GLY A 231 -3.35 3.47 -22.30
CA GLY A 231 -3.43 4.92 -22.42
C GLY A 231 -4.10 5.62 -21.25
N ALA A 232 -4.96 4.94 -20.49
CA ALA A 232 -5.64 5.50 -19.32
C ALA A 232 -4.68 6.00 -18.23
N HIS A 233 -3.45 5.49 -18.19
CA HIS A 233 -2.47 5.86 -17.17
C HIS A 233 -1.95 7.32 -17.27
N TYR A 234 -2.25 8.04 -18.35
CA TYR A 234 -1.53 9.28 -18.64
C TYR A 234 -2.42 10.42 -19.11
N GLN A 235 -3.70 10.45 -18.71
CA GLN A 235 -4.53 11.63 -18.92
C GLN A 235 -3.93 12.85 -18.23
N LEU A 236 -3.08 13.57 -18.92
CA LEU A 236 -2.62 14.88 -18.51
C LEU A 236 -3.72 15.91 -18.81
N LEU A 237 -4.44 16.25 -17.81
CA LEU A 237 -4.95 17.54 -17.41
C LEU A 237 -5.56 18.41 -18.51
N GLU A 238 -6.83 18.34 -18.59
CA GLU A 238 -7.63 19.49 -19.03
C GLU A 238 -7.79 20.49 -17.87
N ASP A 239 -8.10 21.74 -18.22
CA ASP A 239 -8.39 22.79 -17.26
C ASP A 239 -9.41 22.31 -16.21
N PRO A 240 -9.25 22.66 -14.95
CA PRO A 240 -10.22 22.31 -13.94
C PRO A 240 -11.58 22.81 -14.41
N PRO A 241 -12.64 21.97 -14.37
CA PRO A 241 -13.97 22.42 -14.72
C PRO A 241 -14.29 23.62 -13.85
N THR A 242 -14.77 24.68 -14.48
CA THR A 242 -15.37 25.82 -13.75
C THR A 242 -16.37 25.24 -12.78
N PRO A 243 -16.35 25.58 -11.50
CA PRO A 243 -17.21 24.96 -10.50
C PRO A 243 -18.67 25.23 -10.84
N VAL A 244 -19.29 24.26 -11.50
CA VAL A 244 -20.75 24.22 -11.65
C VAL A 244 -21.23 23.55 -10.37
N GLY A 245 -21.91 24.30 -9.53
CA GLY A 245 -22.46 23.79 -8.29
C GLY A 245 -23.36 22.59 -8.54
N GLY A 246 -23.08 21.46 -7.93
CA GLY A 246 -23.95 20.29 -7.92
C GLY A 246 -23.17 18.98 -7.75
N ALA A 247 -23.35 18.38 -6.60
CA ALA A 247 -23.17 16.99 -6.20
C ALA A 247 -22.26 16.08 -7.07
N ALA A 248 -21.14 15.70 -6.52
CA ALA A 248 -20.31 14.60 -6.99
C ALA A 248 -21.08 13.27 -6.92
N ALA A 249 -21.57 12.81 -8.08
CA ALA A 249 -22.00 11.43 -8.23
C ALA A 249 -20.82 10.61 -8.70
N GLY A 250 -20.25 9.80 -7.82
CA GLY A 250 -19.28 8.76 -8.18
C GLY A 250 -19.93 7.82 -9.20
N SER A 251 -19.39 7.73 -10.42
CA SER A 251 -19.85 6.77 -11.42
C SER A 251 -19.40 5.36 -11.00
N ARG A 252 -20.37 4.56 -10.57
CA ARG A 252 -20.25 3.12 -10.36
C ARG A 252 -20.41 2.40 -11.69
N ILE A 253 -19.50 1.49 -12.00
CA ILE A 253 -19.70 0.51 -13.07
C ILE A 253 -20.26 -0.77 -12.42
N PRO A 254 -21.48 -1.25 -12.78
CA PRO A 254 -21.95 -2.57 -12.39
C PRO A 254 -21.26 -3.63 -13.26
N GLY A 255 -20.86 -4.75 -12.63
CA GLY A 255 -20.14 -5.87 -13.21
C GLY A 255 -20.49 -6.21 -14.64
N GLY A 256 -19.52 -6.07 -15.52
CA GLY A 256 -19.55 -6.44 -16.93
C GLY A 256 -18.13 -6.55 -17.44
N ASP A 257 -17.93 -7.50 -18.32
CA ASP A 257 -16.83 -7.85 -19.20
C ASP A 257 -15.57 -6.94 -19.17
N PRO A 258 -14.35 -7.50 -19.08
CA PRO A 258 -13.08 -6.77 -18.87
C PRO A 258 -12.56 -5.99 -20.09
N THR A 259 -13.42 -5.56 -21.01
CA THR A 259 -13.07 -4.67 -22.10
C THR A 259 -13.60 -3.28 -21.84
N HIS A 260 -12.70 -2.38 -21.36
CA HIS A 260 -12.80 -0.93 -21.46
C HIS A 260 -14.18 -0.31 -21.63
N GLU A 261 -14.83 0.09 -20.57
CA GLU A 261 -15.71 1.25 -20.60
C GLU A 261 -15.20 2.30 -19.61
N LEU A 262 -14.35 3.19 -20.12
CA LEU A 262 -14.30 4.57 -19.62
C LEU A 262 -15.71 5.13 -19.85
N THR A 263 -16.43 5.40 -18.78
CA THR A 263 -17.72 6.08 -18.90
C THR A 263 -17.52 7.40 -19.63
N ARG A 264 -17.97 7.43 -20.88
CA ARG A 264 -18.11 8.61 -21.72
C ARG A 264 -19.24 9.48 -21.19
N ASP A 265 -19.10 10.03 -20.01
CA ASP A 265 -19.91 11.16 -19.58
C ASP A 265 -18.98 12.36 -19.40
N GLY A 266 -18.93 13.15 -20.43
CA GLY A 266 -18.77 14.58 -20.58
C GLY A 266 -17.76 15.37 -19.77
N ALA A 267 -17.05 14.81 -18.81
CA ALA A 267 -16.01 15.49 -18.04
C ALA A 267 -14.64 15.13 -18.63
N ARG A 268 -14.18 15.93 -19.56
CA ARG A 268 -12.84 15.88 -20.13
C ARG A 268 -11.87 16.51 -19.15
N GLY A 269 -11.10 15.70 -18.41
CA GLY A 269 -9.98 16.11 -17.58
C GLY A 269 -9.93 15.44 -16.19
N SER A 270 -8.73 15.08 -15.73
CA SER A 270 -8.52 14.58 -14.38
C SER A 270 -8.59 15.73 -13.39
N VAL A 271 -9.45 15.61 -12.38
CA VAL A 271 -9.58 16.57 -11.28
C VAL A 271 -8.61 16.18 -10.16
N LEU A 272 -8.01 17.16 -9.49
CA LEU A 272 -7.17 16.93 -8.31
C LEU A 272 -7.90 16.05 -7.30
N GLY A 273 -7.23 14.98 -6.85
CA GLY A 273 -7.78 14.00 -5.93
C GLY A 273 -8.76 13.01 -6.55
N GLN A 274 -9.08 13.11 -7.84
CA GLN A 274 -9.89 12.11 -8.53
C GLN A 274 -9.13 10.80 -8.65
N GLU A 275 -9.82 9.71 -8.36
CA GLU A 275 -9.34 8.34 -8.50
C GLU A 275 -9.80 7.77 -9.84
N ILE A 276 -8.86 7.18 -10.56
CA ILE A 276 -9.10 6.45 -11.81
C ILE A 276 -8.66 5.02 -11.58
N HIS A 277 -9.57 4.07 -11.77
CA HIS A 277 -9.26 2.65 -11.66
C HIS A 277 -8.89 2.11 -13.05
N CYS A 278 -7.71 1.53 -13.15
CA CYS A 278 -7.21 0.88 -14.33
C CYS A 278 -7.15 -0.63 -14.13
N HIS A 279 -7.62 -1.39 -15.10
CA HIS A 279 -7.59 -2.85 -15.07
C HIS A 279 -6.59 -3.34 -16.12
N HIS A 280 -5.54 -4.03 -15.69
CA HIS A 280 -4.51 -4.60 -16.55
C HIS A 280 -4.28 -6.07 -16.20
N ASP A 281 -4.51 -6.98 -17.14
CA ASP A 281 -4.24 -8.41 -17.00
C ASP A 281 -4.79 -9.02 -15.68
N GLY A 282 -6.00 -8.57 -15.27
CA GLY A 282 -6.66 -9.00 -14.04
C GLY A 282 -6.17 -8.31 -12.76
N GLN A 283 -5.27 -7.33 -12.88
CA GLN A 283 -4.84 -6.50 -11.76
C GLN A 283 -5.50 -5.13 -11.82
N ILE A 284 -5.82 -4.59 -10.66
CA ILE A 284 -6.36 -3.23 -10.51
C ILE A 284 -5.21 -2.32 -10.07
N GLU A 285 -5.07 -1.19 -10.74
CA GLU A 285 -4.22 -0.08 -10.30
C GLU A 285 -5.08 1.15 -10.10
N VAL A 286 -4.82 1.91 -9.05
CA VAL A 286 -5.53 3.16 -8.77
C VAL A 286 -4.59 4.32 -9.08
N MET A 287 -5.02 5.22 -9.95
CA MET A 287 -4.31 6.46 -10.24
C MET A 287 -4.99 7.62 -9.53
N ARG A 288 -4.21 8.48 -8.90
CA ARG A 288 -4.69 9.71 -8.30
C ARG A 288 -3.81 10.88 -8.74
N LEU A 289 -4.44 11.92 -9.29
CA LEU A 289 -3.75 13.16 -9.58
C LEU A 289 -3.51 13.95 -8.29
N ILE A 290 -2.24 14.12 -7.93
CA ILE A 290 -1.81 14.77 -6.68
C ILE A 290 -1.70 16.28 -6.85
N LYS A 291 -1.02 16.72 -7.90
CA LYS A 291 -0.75 18.11 -8.18
C LYS A 291 -0.66 18.37 -9.66
N SER A 292 -1.15 19.51 -10.09
CA SER A 292 -1.06 19.95 -11.47
C SER A 292 -0.97 21.45 -11.57
N GLU A 293 -0.07 21.89 -12.41
CA GLU A 293 0.15 23.29 -12.75
C GLU A 293 0.27 23.42 -14.28
N ARG A 294 -0.29 24.48 -14.84
CA ARG A 294 -0.30 24.71 -16.29
C ARG A 294 -0.24 26.20 -16.60
N ASP A 295 0.53 26.54 -17.61
CA ASP A 295 0.55 27.86 -18.25
C ASP A 295 0.67 27.75 -19.79
N GLN A 296 0.89 28.88 -20.47
CA GLN A 296 1.07 28.93 -21.91
C GLN A 296 2.37 28.27 -22.39
N HIS A 297 3.38 28.16 -21.51
CA HIS A 297 4.70 27.62 -21.83
C HIS A 297 4.88 26.15 -21.51
N GLY A 298 3.95 25.55 -20.74
CA GLY A 298 4.05 24.16 -20.36
C GLY A 298 3.00 23.70 -19.37
N SER A 299 3.28 22.53 -18.81
CA SER A 299 2.50 21.95 -17.72
C SER A 299 3.38 21.02 -16.88
N VAL A 300 3.06 20.91 -15.60
CA VAL A 300 3.64 19.90 -14.71
C VAL A 300 2.53 19.21 -13.94
N ALA A 301 2.61 17.89 -13.88
CA ALA A 301 1.63 17.07 -13.17
C ALA A 301 2.32 15.95 -12.42
N THR A 302 1.82 15.65 -11.22
CA THR A 302 2.22 14.49 -10.45
C THR A 302 1.04 13.58 -10.22
N THR A 303 1.19 12.33 -10.62
CA THR A 303 0.25 11.25 -10.43
C THR A 303 0.82 10.24 -9.45
N HIS A 304 0.00 9.77 -8.53
CA HIS A 304 0.27 8.65 -7.66
C HIS A 304 -0.37 7.40 -8.26
N LEU A 305 0.45 6.42 -8.59
CA LEU A 305 0.06 5.11 -9.09
C LEU A 305 0.08 4.15 -7.90
N ILE A 306 -1.08 3.69 -7.46
CA ILE A 306 -1.25 2.87 -6.27
C ILE A 306 -1.57 1.45 -6.71
N GLY A 307 -0.64 0.55 -6.54
CA GLY A 307 -0.79 -0.87 -6.82
C GLY A 307 -0.91 -1.71 -5.54
N ALA A 308 -1.24 -2.98 -5.72
CA ALA A 308 -1.46 -3.93 -4.64
C ALA A 308 -0.24 -4.09 -3.70
N HIS A 309 0.94 -4.10 -4.26
CA HIS A 309 2.19 -4.34 -3.53
C HIS A 309 3.14 -3.14 -3.54
N ARG A 310 2.95 -2.20 -4.45
CA ARG A 310 3.85 -1.07 -4.64
C ARG A 310 3.08 0.15 -5.13
N SER A 311 3.53 1.31 -4.73
CA SER A 311 3.04 2.59 -5.22
C SER A 311 4.18 3.41 -5.79
N VAL A 312 3.89 4.18 -6.85
CA VAL A 312 4.88 4.97 -7.58
C VAL A 312 4.34 6.37 -7.82
N TYR A 313 5.15 7.38 -7.60
CA TYR A 313 4.88 8.75 -8.05
C TYR A 313 5.51 8.98 -9.42
N LEU A 314 4.71 9.52 -10.34
CA LEU A 314 5.13 9.96 -11.65
C LEU A 314 4.91 11.47 -11.78
N THR A 315 5.98 12.24 -11.94
CA THR A 315 5.89 13.66 -12.29
C THR A 315 6.27 13.84 -13.78
N GLN A 316 5.38 14.41 -14.56
CA GLN A 316 5.61 14.73 -15.96
C GLN A 316 5.66 16.26 -16.14
N ILE A 317 6.68 16.74 -16.83
CA ILE A 317 6.94 18.15 -17.08
C ILE A 317 7.00 18.35 -18.58
N LEU A 318 6.00 19.01 -19.15
CA LEU A 318 5.98 19.46 -20.53
C LEU A 318 6.46 20.91 -20.58
N SER A 319 7.45 21.22 -21.39
CA SER A 319 8.02 22.56 -21.51
C SER A 319 8.50 22.85 -22.92
N GLU A 320 8.68 24.13 -23.26
CA GLU A 320 9.32 24.55 -24.51
C GLU A 320 10.78 24.07 -24.57
N SER A 321 11.25 23.84 -25.81
CA SER A 321 12.63 23.53 -26.11
C SER A 321 13.08 24.30 -27.38
N PRO A 322 14.39 24.46 -27.62
CA PRO A 322 14.87 25.18 -28.80
C PRO A 322 14.38 24.63 -30.14
N THR A 323 13.97 23.36 -30.18
CA THR A 323 13.52 22.66 -31.39
C THR A 323 12.04 22.31 -31.37
N GLY A 324 11.26 22.87 -30.43
CA GLY A 324 9.84 22.58 -30.28
C GLY A 324 9.45 22.47 -28.80
N SER A 325 9.22 21.26 -28.30
CA SER A 325 8.91 21.00 -26.88
C SER A 325 9.61 19.76 -26.36
N ARG A 326 9.56 19.57 -25.03
CA ARG A 326 10.11 18.38 -24.36
C ARG A 326 9.20 17.94 -23.23
N ILE A 327 9.15 16.63 -23.01
CA ILE A 327 8.60 16.04 -21.79
C ILE A 327 9.75 15.45 -20.99
N GLU A 328 9.80 15.78 -19.70
CA GLU A 328 10.62 15.13 -18.71
C GLU A 328 9.71 14.36 -17.76
N ALA A 329 9.92 13.06 -17.61
CA ALA A 329 9.21 12.22 -16.69
C ALA A 329 10.15 11.77 -15.57
N ARG A 330 9.72 11.95 -14.33
CA ARG A 330 10.43 11.56 -13.10
C ARG A 330 9.61 10.54 -12.33
N LEU A 331 10.24 9.46 -11.89
CA LEU A 331 9.59 8.39 -11.16
C LEU A 331 10.29 8.14 -9.83
N ALA A 332 9.51 7.85 -8.80
CA ALA A 332 10.01 7.39 -7.52
C ALA A 332 9.01 6.43 -6.87
N SER A 333 9.51 5.33 -6.29
CA SER A 333 8.70 4.45 -5.44
C SER A 333 8.33 5.11 -4.12
N GLU A 334 7.20 4.76 -3.57
CA GLU A 334 6.78 5.13 -2.22
C GLU A 334 7.40 4.17 -1.18
N PRO A 335 7.93 4.66 -0.04
CA PRO A 335 8.14 6.08 0.29
C PRO A 335 9.31 6.70 -0.48
N VAL A 336 9.11 7.94 -0.92
CA VAL A 336 10.13 8.68 -1.66
C VAL A 336 11.33 8.98 -0.75
N GLY A 337 12.54 8.67 -1.24
CA GLY A 337 13.78 8.88 -0.50
C GLY A 337 14.22 7.69 0.39
N ASP A 338 13.42 6.65 0.48
CA ASP A 338 13.80 5.41 1.15
C ASP A 338 14.70 4.55 0.22
N PRO A 339 15.96 4.29 0.59
CA PRO A 339 16.85 3.48 -0.24
C PRO A 339 16.42 2.01 -0.38
N ALA A 340 15.57 1.51 0.51
CA ALA A 340 14.99 0.17 0.42
C ALA A 340 13.84 0.10 -0.60
N SER A 341 13.20 1.24 -0.89
CA SER A 341 12.11 1.33 -1.85
C SER A 341 12.64 1.49 -3.27
N GLN A 342 12.83 0.39 -3.98
CA GLN A 342 13.37 0.41 -5.34
C GLN A 342 12.26 0.49 -6.39
N LEU A 343 12.43 1.39 -7.36
CA LEU A 343 11.55 1.48 -8.53
C LEU A 343 11.72 0.25 -9.41
N PRO A 344 10.64 -0.50 -9.74
CA PRO A 344 10.73 -1.57 -10.72
C PRO A 344 11.13 -1.05 -12.10
N PRO A 345 12.06 -1.70 -12.80
CA PRO A 345 12.48 -1.27 -14.15
C PRO A 345 11.33 -1.20 -15.17
N SER A 346 10.29 -2.00 -14.98
CA SER A 346 9.09 -2.02 -15.83
C SER A 346 8.35 -0.67 -15.86
N PHE A 347 8.36 0.10 -14.77
CA PHE A 347 7.68 1.40 -14.75
C PHE A 347 8.35 2.42 -15.69
N LEU A 348 9.67 2.46 -15.74
CA LEU A 348 10.37 3.33 -16.67
C LEU A 348 10.08 2.93 -18.13
N ALA A 349 10.10 1.62 -18.43
CA ALA A 349 9.80 1.11 -19.76
C ALA A 349 8.38 1.47 -20.22
N ILE A 350 7.39 1.38 -19.33
CA ILE A 350 6.00 1.79 -19.63
C ILE A 350 5.94 3.28 -19.98
N VAL A 351 6.63 4.13 -19.23
CA VAL A 351 6.68 5.57 -19.49
C VAL A 351 7.35 5.87 -20.81
N GLU A 352 8.47 5.21 -21.13
CA GLU A 352 9.18 5.37 -22.41
C GLU A 352 8.32 4.94 -23.60
N GLU A 353 7.63 3.81 -23.52
CA GLU A 353 6.67 3.35 -24.54
C GLU A 353 5.54 4.38 -24.75
N HIS A 354 5.04 4.97 -23.67
CA HIS A 354 4.04 6.03 -23.77
C HIS A 354 4.57 7.27 -24.49
N LEU A 355 5.77 7.72 -24.16
CA LEU A 355 6.40 8.85 -24.83
C LEU A 355 6.66 8.57 -26.32
N ASP A 356 6.94 7.32 -26.69
CA ASP A 356 7.08 6.91 -28.10
C ASP A 356 5.74 6.99 -28.86
N ARG A 357 4.62 6.60 -28.21
CA ARG A 357 3.28 6.75 -28.81
C ARG A 357 2.91 8.22 -29.02
N ILE A 358 3.18 9.09 -28.03
CA ILE A 358 2.98 10.54 -28.18
C ILE A 358 3.81 11.06 -29.37
N ALA A 359 5.05 10.62 -29.51
CA ALA A 359 5.90 11.04 -30.63
C ALA A 359 5.32 10.62 -31.99
N ALA A 360 4.79 9.40 -32.07
CA ALA A 360 4.12 8.90 -33.28
C ALA A 360 2.85 9.71 -33.61
N ALA A 361 2.02 10.02 -32.60
CA ALA A 361 0.80 10.82 -32.75
C ALA A 361 1.14 12.25 -33.22
N VAL A 362 2.16 12.88 -32.66
CA VAL A 362 2.65 14.20 -33.05
C VAL A 362 3.16 14.19 -34.50
N ALA A 363 3.85 13.13 -34.96
CA ALA A 363 4.35 13.01 -36.32
C ALA A 363 3.22 12.76 -37.32
N GLY A 364 2.31 11.83 -37.04
CA GLY A 364 1.21 11.44 -37.94
C GLY A 364 0.20 12.56 -38.22
N ALA A 365 -0.06 13.45 -37.28
CA ALA A 365 -0.95 14.61 -37.48
C ALA A 365 -0.32 15.74 -38.33
N GLY A 366 0.89 15.54 -38.84
CA GLY A 366 1.59 16.50 -39.77
C GLY A 366 1.36 16.23 -41.24
N GLU A 367 0.78 15.08 -41.61
CA GLU A 367 0.54 14.66 -43.02
C GLU A 367 -0.93 14.79 -43.46
N ALA A 368 -1.82 15.30 -42.66
CA ALA A 368 -3.21 15.61 -42.95
C ALA A 368 -3.43 17.13 -42.96
#